data_94f4c0d8707ffb0c1d9979a043259452
#
_entry.id   94f4c0d8707ffb0c1d9979a043259452
#
_cell.length_a   1.000
_cell.length_b   1.000
_cell.length_c   1.000
_cell.angle_alpha   90.00
_cell.angle_beta   90.00
_cell.angle_gamma   90.00
#
_symmetry.space_group_name_H-M   'P 1'
#
loop_
_entity.id
_entity.type
_entity.pdbx_description
1 polymer ?
#
loop_
_entity_poly.entity_id
_entity_poly.type
_entity_poly.pdbx_seq_one_letter_code
_entity_poly.pdbx_strand_id
1 'polypeptide(L)'
;MIQAAYNLTGLYAEGYNGAGQTIVIMDWCGSPTITEDANTFSKKFGLPKLTSSNFNIIDYPGPSDCSGVNPQINLEVEWAHAIAPGANIDLIIAADGSYEDVDEATYYASRPGVPAAASQL
;
A
#
# COMPACT_ATOMS: atom_id res chain seq x y z
N MET A 1 8.03 16.10 9.36
CA MET A 1 7.92 14.86 8.60
C MET A 1 7.26 13.77 9.45
N ILE A 2 6.53 12.82 8.84
CA ILE A 2 5.77 11.79 9.55
C ILE A 2 6.64 10.98 10.51
N GLN A 3 7.83 10.57 10.06
CA GLN A 3 8.74 9.76 10.86
C GLN A 3 9.18 10.47 12.13
N ALA A 4 9.51 11.76 12.03
CA ALA A 4 9.87 12.56 13.18
C ALA A 4 8.68 12.80 14.11
N ALA A 5 7.49 13.04 13.54
CA ALA A 5 6.27 13.25 14.31
C ALA A 5 5.91 12.05 15.19
N TYR A 6 6.18 10.82 14.72
CA TYR A 6 5.93 9.58 15.46
C TYR A 6 7.18 9.03 16.17
N ASN A 7 8.28 9.78 16.17
CA ASN A 7 9.53 9.39 16.83
C ASN A 7 10.08 8.04 16.35
N LEU A 8 10.07 7.83 15.03
CA LEU A 8 10.48 6.55 14.43
C LEU A 8 11.96 6.48 14.08
N THR A 9 12.67 7.61 14.05
CA THR A 9 14.05 7.66 13.61
C THR A 9 14.99 6.76 14.42
N GLY A 10 14.74 6.62 15.72
CA GLY A 10 15.50 5.71 16.58
C GLY A 10 15.31 4.25 16.19
N LEU A 11 14.08 3.85 15.83
CA LEU A 11 13.79 2.49 15.38
C LEU A 11 14.47 2.18 14.04
N TYR A 12 14.49 3.14 13.14
CA TYR A 12 15.17 2.95 11.84
C TYR A 12 16.68 2.83 12.00
N ALA A 13 17.27 3.57 12.92
CA ALA A 13 18.69 3.46 13.24
C ALA A 13 19.05 2.07 13.77
N GLU A 14 18.12 1.37 14.42
CA GLU A 14 18.27 0.00 14.88
C GLU A 14 17.91 -1.05 13.82
N GLY A 15 17.51 -0.65 12.62
CA GLY A 15 17.16 -1.53 11.53
C GLY A 15 15.68 -1.94 11.45
N TYR A 16 14.83 -1.39 12.30
CA TYR A 16 13.40 -1.72 12.32
C TYR A 16 12.62 -0.82 11.34
N ASN A 17 12.79 -1.02 10.06
CA ASN A 17 12.17 -0.22 9.00
C ASN A 17 11.16 -0.99 8.15
N GLY A 18 10.82 -2.21 8.54
CA GLY A 18 9.91 -3.08 7.79
C GLY A 18 10.60 -3.96 6.75
N ALA A 19 11.92 -3.93 6.65
CA ALA A 19 12.65 -4.77 5.68
C ALA A 19 12.33 -6.25 5.87
N GLY A 20 12.05 -6.94 4.76
CA GLY A 20 11.66 -8.36 4.77
C GLY A 20 10.18 -8.59 5.05
N GLN A 21 9.40 -7.55 5.31
CA GLN A 21 7.96 -7.63 5.53
C GLN A 21 7.19 -7.11 4.33
N THR A 22 5.95 -7.54 4.20
CA THR A 22 5.03 -7.04 3.19
C THR A 22 3.78 -6.51 3.85
N ILE A 23 3.40 -5.28 3.49
CA ILE A 23 2.14 -4.67 3.92
C ILE A 23 1.14 -4.86 2.79
N VAL A 24 -0.01 -5.42 3.11
CA VAL A 24 -1.13 -5.52 2.16
C VAL A 24 -2.12 -4.41 2.47
N ILE A 25 -2.36 -3.57 1.50
CA ILE A 25 -3.36 -2.51 1.58
C ILE A 25 -4.51 -2.92 0.68
N MET A 26 -5.73 -2.89 1.24
CA MET A 26 -6.93 -3.19 0.49
C MET A 26 -7.78 -1.95 0.33
N ASP A 27 -8.19 -1.72 -0.90
CA ASP A 27 -9.02 -0.58 -1.23
C ASP A 27 -9.91 -0.93 -2.41
N TRP A 28 -10.64 0.02 -2.93
CA TRP A 28 -11.56 -0.20 -4.05
C TRP A 28 -11.43 0.90 -5.09
N CYS A 29 -11.91 0.65 -6.29
CA CYS A 29 -11.89 1.52 -7.47
C CYS A 29 -10.50 1.70 -8.06
N GLY A 30 -9.58 2.32 -7.38
CA GLY A 30 -8.22 2.49 -7.87
C GLY A 30 -7.80 3.95 -7.98
N SER A 31 -6.53 4.13 -8.27
CA SER A 31 -5.91 5.42 -8.56
C SER A 31 -4.89 5.21 -9.68
N PRO A 32 -5.20 5.60 -10.93
CA PRO A 32 -4.34 5.29 -12.08
C PRO A 32 -2.93 5.86 -12.00
N THR A 33 -2.74 6.93 -11.22
CA THR A 33 -1.44 7.60 -11.08
C THR A 33 -0.75 7.29 -9.75
N ILE A 34 -1.18 6.22 -9.05
CA ILE A 34 -0.69 5.94 -7.71
C ILE A 34 0.84 5.77 -7.66
N THR A 35 1.43 5.07 -8.61
CA THR A 35 2.87 4.84 -8.62
C THR A 35 3.64 6.15 -8.80
N GLU A 36 3.21 7.00 -9.72
CA GLU A 36 3.83 8.30 -9.94
C GLU A 36 3.67 9.22 -8.73
N ASP A 37 2.48 9.26 -8.17
CA ASP A 37 2.16 10.10 -7.01
C ASP A 37 2.96 9.66 -5.78
N ALA A 38 3.01 8.37 -5.52
CA ALA A 38 3.79 7.83 -4.41
C ALA A 38 5.28 8.07 -4.58
N ASN A 39 5.81 8.01 -5.80
CA ASN A 39 7.21 8.29 -6.06
C ASN A 39 7.53 9.78 -5.98
N THR A 40 6.62 10.65 -6.35
CA THR A 40 6.75 12.09 -6.11
C THR A 40 6.84 12.40 -4.63
N PHE A 41 5.97 11.78 -3.83
CA PHE A 41 6.00 11.88 -2.38
C PHE A 41 7.32 11.33 -1.81
N SER A 42 7.75 10.16 -2.25
CA SER A 42 8.98 9.53 -1.80
C SER A 42 10.21 10.39 -2.08
N LYS A 43 10.28 10.97 -3.27
CA LYS A 43 11.37 11.87 -3.65
C LYS A 43 11.42 13.11 -2.76
N LYS A 44 10.25 13.69 -2.47
CA LYS A 44 10.13 14.88 -1.62
C LYS A 44 10.61 14.61 -0.20
N PHE A 45 10.36 13.44 0.34
CA PHE A 45 10.64 13.10 1.73
C PHE A 45 11.84 12.16 1.92
N GLY A 46 12.62 11.90 0.87
CA GLY A 46 13.83 11.09 0.97
C GLY A 46 13.57 9.60 1.18
N LEU A 47 12.44 9.08 0.74
CA LEU A 47 12.08 7.68 0.87
C LEU A 47 12.57 6.86 -0.34
N PRO A 48 12.78 5.54 -0.20
CA PRO A 48 13.11 4.68 -1.32
C PRO A 48 12.03 4.74 -2.41
N LYS A 49 12.45 4.62 -3.67
CA LYS A 49 11.52 4.60 -4.79
C LYS A 49 10.70 3.31 -4.78
N LEU A 50 9.41 3.42 -5.05
CA LEU A 50 8.53 2.28 -5.27
C LEU A 50 8.67 1.80 -6.73
N THR A 51 9.00 0.52 -6.88
CA THR A 51 9.18 -0.14 -8.17
C THR A 51 8.42 -1.47 -8.19
N SER A 52 8.41 -2.16 -9.32
CA SER A 52 7.76 -3.47 -9.42
C SER A 52 8.40 -4.54 -8.51
N SER A 53 9.57 -4.29 -7.94
CA SER A 53 10.22 -5.21 -7.00
C SER A 53 9.73 -5.06 -5.56
N ASN A 54 9.15 -3.91 -5.20
CA ASN A 54 8.70 -3.65 -3.84
C ASN A 54 7.28 -3.09 -3.75
N PHE A 55 6.60 -2.89 -4.88
CA PHE A 55 5.24 -2.38 -4.93
C PHE A 55 4.46 -3.09 -6.03
N ASN A 56 3.41 -3.82 -5.65
CA ASN A 56 2.55 -4.53 -6.57
C ASN A 56 1.13 -4.03 -6.45
N ILE A 57 0.47 -3.90 -7.60
CA ILE A 57 -0.95 -3.52 -7.68
C ILE A 57 -1.71 -4.71 -8.23
N ILE A 58 -2.70 -5.19 -7.49
CA ILE A 58 -3.46 -6.39 -7.83
C ILE A 58 -4.94 -6.03 -7.87
N ASP A 59 -5.57 -6.18 -9.03
CA ASP A 59 -7.02 -6.04 -9.18
C ASP A 59 -7.68 -7.38 -8.89
N TYR A 60 -8.54 -7.42 -7.90
CA TYR A 60 -9.22 -8.65 -7.50
C TYR A 60 -10.64 -8.33 -6.98
N PRO A 61 -11.68 -9.02 -7.43
CA PRO A 61 -11.69 -10.21 -8.32
C PRO A 61 -11.47 -9.93 -9.81
N GLY A 62 -11.33 -8.70 -10.20
CA GLY A 62 -11.09 -8.32 -11.58
C GLY A 62 -10.87 -6.83 -11.73
N PRO A 63 -10.80 -6.32 -12.96
CA PRO A 63 -10.60 -4.90 -13.19
C PRO A 63 -11.69 -4.05 -12.53
N SER A 64 -11.31 -2.87 -12.04
CA SER A 64 -12.26 -1.93 -11.48
C SER A 64 -13.22 -1.42 -12.55
N ASP A 65 -14.50 -1.35 -12.19
CA ASP A 65 -15.55 -0.75 -13.01
C ASP A 65 -15.97 0.64 -12.52
N CYS A 66 -15.25 1.19 -11.56
CA CYS A 66 -15.50 2.54 -11.08
C CYS A 66 -15.17 3.59 -12.13
N SER A 67 -16.02 4.62 -12.23
CA SER A 67 -15.81 5.72 -13.17
C SER A 67 -14.89 6.83 -12.66
N GLY A 68 -14.45 6.76 -11.41
CA GLY A 68 -13.61 7.77 -10.78
C GLY A 68 -12.39 7.19 -10.10
N VAL A 69 -11.59 8.05 -9.49
CA VAL A 69 -10.43 7.67 -8.69
C VAL A 69 -10.76 7.69 -7.21
N ASN A 70 -10.08 6.83 -6.45
CA ASN A 70 -10.16 6.84 -5.00
C ASN A 70 -8.88 7.49 -4.44
N PRO A 71 -8.91 8.77 -4.09
CA PRO A 71 -7.70 9.47 -3.62
C PRO A 71 -7.21 8.98 -2.26
N GLN A 72 -8.04 8.26 -1.51
CA GLN A 72 -7.63 7.66 -0.24
C GLN A 72 -6.51 6.64 -0.45
N ILE A 73 -6.45 5.98 -1.60
CA ILE A 73 -5.36 5.05 -1.95
C ILE A 73 -4.01 5.74 -1.89
N ASN A 74 -3.92 6.95 -2.43
CA ASN A 74 -2.67 7.72 -2.40
C ASN A 74 -2.21 7.97 -0.97
N LEU A 75 -3.11 8.41 -0.12
CA LEU A 75 -2.82 8.66 1.28
C LEU A 75 -2.32 7.41 2.00
N GLU A 76 -3.01 6.30 1.82
CA GLU A 76 -2.70 5.03 2.49
C GLU A 76 -1.33 4.48 2.07
N VAL A 77 -1.06 4.46 0.77
CA VAL A 77 0.23 3.97 0.24
C VAL A 77 1.38 4.86 0.69
N GLU A 78 1.21 6.16 0.59
CA GLU A 78 2.25 7.12 0.96
C GLU A 78 2.59 7.05 2.45
N TRP A 79 1.58 6.98 3.30
CA TRP A 79 1.79 6.88 4.74
C TRP A 79 2.37 5.54 5.16
N ALA A 80 1.90 4.43 4.58
CA ALA A 80 2.47 3.12 4.86
C ALA A 80 3.95 3.07 4.49
N HIS A 81 4.29 3.63 3.33
CA HIS A 81 5.68 3.70 2.86
C HIS A 81 6.54 4.60 3.75
N ALA A 82 5.99 5.72 4.23
CA ALA A 82 6.70 6.62 5.12
C ALA A 82 6.98 5.99 6.49
N ILE A 83 6.05 5.20 7.02
CA ILE A 83 6.19 4.54 8.32
C ILE A 83 7.13 3.33 8.23
N ALA A 84 7.02 2.53 7.17
CA ALA A 84 7.81 1.33 6.97
C ALA A 84 8.52 1.36 5.61
N PRO A 85 9.54 2.22 5.45
CA PRO A 85 10.15 2.45 4.13
C PRO A 85 10.87 1.24 3.55
N GLY A 86 11.25 0.26 4.37
CA GLY A 86 11.90 -0.97 3.91
C GLY A 86 10.92 -2.09 3.58
N ALA A 87 9.64 -1.95 3.87
CA ALA A 87 8.64 -2.97 3.60
C ALA A 87 8.23 -2.98 2.13
N ASN A 88 7.87 -4.17 1.62
CA ASN A 88 7.15 -4.27 0.36
C ASN A 88 5.69 -3.90 0.58
N ILE A 89 5.03 -3.38 -0.46
CA ILE A 89 3.62 -3.03 -0.41
C ILE A 89 2.90 -3.76 -1.54
N ASP A 90 1.84 -4.48 -1.18
CA ASP A 90 0.89 -5.04 -2.13
C ASP A 90 -0.45 -4.33 -1.98
N LEU A 91 -0.83 -3.60 -3.01
CA LEU A 91 -2.10 -2.88 -3.07
C LEU A 91 -3.11 -3.75 -3.80
N ILE A 92 -4.10 -4.26 -3.07
CA ILE A 92 -5.19 -5.05 -3.63
C ILE A 92 -6.39 -4.13 -3.82
N ILE A 93 -6.87 -4.05 -5.05
CA ILE A 93 -7.96 -3.15 -5.43
C ILE A 93 -9.18 -4.00 -5.75
N ALA A 94 -10.22 -3.89 -4.92
CA ALA A 94 -11.54 -4.44 -5.21
C ALA A 94 -12.19 -3.66 -6.36
N ALA A 95 -12.99 -4.35 -7.17
CA ALA A 95 -13.59 -3.73 -8.35
C ALA A 95 -14.45 -2.51 -8.01
N ASP A 96 -15.17 -2.58 -6.89
CA ASP A 96 -15.92 -1.44 -6.35
C ASP A 96 -15.95 -1.51 -4.82
N GLY A 97 -16.68 -0.58 -4.20
CA GLY A 97 -16.81 -0.52 -2.75
C GLY A 97 -17.90 -1.41 -2.16
N SER A 98 -18.45 -2.36 -2.93
CA SER A 98 -19.48 -3.27 -2.44
C SER A 98 -18.92 -4.22 -1.39
N TYR A 99 -19.78 -4.69 -0.47
CA TYR A 99 -19.37 -5.65 0.53
C TYR A 99 -18.86 -6.95 -0.09
N GLU A 100 -19.48 -7.37 -1.19
CA GLU A 100 -19.11 -8.60 -1.89
C GLU A 100 -17.69 -8.54 -2.43
N ASP A 101 -17.35 -7.50 -3.17
CA ASP A 101 -16.02 -7.35 -3.77
C ASP A 101 -14.94 -7.13 -2.71
N VAL A 102 -15.22 -6.33 -1.69
CA VAL A 102 -14.27 -6.10 -0.59
C VAL A 102 -14.04 -7.37 0.21
N ASP A 103 -15.09 -8.15 0.46
CA ASP A 103 -14.97 -9.44 1.17
C ASP A 103 -14.15 -10.44 0.36
N GLU A 104 -14.36 -10.52 -0.95
CA GLU A 104 -13.57 -11.40 -1.82
C GLU A 104 -12.10 -10.99 -1.84
N ALA A 105 -11.81 -9.71 -1.93
CA ALA A 105 -10.46 -9.20 -1.90
C ALA A 105 -9.79 -9.48 -0.54
N THR A 106 -10.52 -9.33 0.56
CA THR A 106 -10.04 -9.66 1.90
C THR A 106 -9.70 -11.14 2.02
N TYR A 107 -10.58 -11.99 1.52
CA TYR A 107 -10.33 -13.44 1.53
C TYR A 107 -9.10 -13.79 0.68
N TYR A 108 -8.94 -13.18 -0.48
CA TYR A 108 -7.76 -13.35 -1.32
C TYR A 108 -6.48 -12.98 -0.57
N ALA A 109 -6.48 -11.83 0.10
CA ALA A 109 -5.33 -11.34 0.85
C ALA A 109 -4.92 -12.27 2.00
N SER A 110 -5.86 -13.02 2.56
CA SER A 110 -5.62 -13.92 3.68
C SER A 110 -5.17 -15.33 3.28
N ARG A 111 -5.13 -15.65 1.98
CA ARG A 111 -4.76 -17.01 1.53
C ARG A 111 -3.27 -17.30 1.72
N PRO A 112 -2.92 -18.60 1.94
CA PRO A 112 -1.52 -19.01 1.91
C PRO A 112 -0.84 -18.65 0.58
N GLY A 113 0.37 -18.10 0.64
CA GLY A 113 1.12 -17.69 -0.54
C GLY A 113 0.86 -16.25 -0.98
N VAL A 114 -0.12 -15.59 -0.41
CA VAL A 114 -0.32 -14.14 -0.52
C VAL A 114 0.40 -13.49 0.67
N PRO A 115 0.81 -12.22 0.57
CA PRO A 115 1.60 -11.57 1.61
C PRO A 115 1.06 -11.70 3.03
N ALA A 116 1.96 -11.85 3.97
CA ALA A 116 1.64 -12.30 5.33
C ALA A 116 1.01 -11.24 6.24
N ALA A 117 1.04 -9.98 5.87
CA ALA A 117 0.49 -8.90 6.70
C ALA A 117 -0.58 -8.15 5.93
N ALA A 118 -1.82 -8.26 6.35
CA ALA A 118 -2.93 -7.52 5.77
C ALA A 118 -3.34 -6.37 6.68
N SER A 119 -3.49 -5.19 6.11
CA SER A 119 -4.03 -4.01 6.78
C SER A 119 -5.23 -3.50 6.01
N GLN A 120 -6.36 -3.40 6.68
CA GLN A 120 -7.54 -2.71 6.14
C GLN A 120 -7.58 -1.31 6.74
N LEU A 121 -7.57 -0.36 5.86
CA LEU A 121 -7.61 1.04 6.24
C LEU A 121 -8.96 1.67 5.95
#